data_7ecaf6b82f70fecbcfcc17bf635e4fae
#
_entry.id   7ecaf6b82f70fecbcfcc17bf635e4fae
#
_cell.length_a   1.000
_cell.length_b   1.000
_cell.length_c   1.000
_cell.angle_alpha   90.00
_cell.angle_beta   90.00
_cell.angle_gamma   90.00
#
_symmetry.space_group_name_H-M   'P 1'
#
loop_
_entity.id
_entity.type
_entity.pdbx_description
1 polymer ?
#
loop_
_entity_poly.entity_id
_entity_poly.type
_entity_poly.pdbx_seq_one_letter_code
_entity_poly.pdbx_strand_id
1 'polypeptide(L)'
;MRSGDFDNAVIVLQRAIQKDPSNLELMKDLTMSLYLKRDYQKALDVAEKLTDRDDADEVCFQMAGNVYKALEQPKECDKLYKKALKKFPKSGPLYSEYGELLWSTKDYAAIDKWEKGIEVDPAYGGNYYNAALYYFFVKDKVWSLIYGEIFVNMESLSERGAAMKQLLLQGYKEKLFADVDLMQGQEKNKSEFARTFLETMNRQASLANQGLTTEVLTMIRTRFILEWYNQSAAKFPFKLFDFQQQLLKAGMFNAYNQWLFGPNENLAAYENWTKTHAEEYKNFENFQKSRVFKMPAGQYYQVR
;
A
#
# COMPACT_ATOMS: atom_id res chain seq x y z
N MET A 1 -13.71 3.90 -25.52
CA MET A 1 -13.44 4.77 -24.34
C MET A 1 -12.09 5.51 -24.38
N ARG A 2 -11.15 5.14 -25.25
CA ARG A 2 -9.84 5.83 -25.35
C ARG A 2 -9.90 7.30 -25.85
N SER A 3 -11.00 7.73 -26.45
CA SER A 3 -11.19 9.10 -27.01
C SER A 3 -11.92 10.07 -26.10
N GLY A 4 -12.40 9.65 -24.93
CA GLY A 4 -13.21 10.50 -24.02
C GLY A 4 -14.63 10.77 -24.50
N ASP A 5 -15.11 10.14 -25.57
CA ASP A 5 -16.47 10.28 -26.08
C ASP A 5 -17.44 9.35 -25.33
N PHE A 6 -17.78 9.75 -24.12
CA PHE A 6 -18.64 8.96 -23.24
C PHE A 6 -20.11 8.97 -23.69
N ASP A 7 -20.56 9.99 -24.42
CA ASP A 7 -21.94 10.08 -24.94
C ASP A 7 -22.22 8.97 -25.95
N ASN A 8 -21.36 8.84 -26.96
CA ASN A 8 -21.47 7.76 -27.92
C ASN A 8 -21.24 6.37 -27.30
N ALA A 9 -20.30 6.25 -26.34
CA ALA A 9 -20.08 5.00 -25.62
C ALA A 9 -21.36 4.53 -24.92
N VAL A 10 -22.06 5.41 -24.21
CA VAL A 10 -23.33 5.09 -23.54
C VAL A 10 -24.40 4.60 -24.53
N ILE A 11 -24.57 5.30 -25.67
CA ILE A 11 -25.56 4.91 -26.70
C ILE A 11 -25.26 3.51 -27.26
N VAL A 12 -24.00 3.25 -27.60
CA VAL A 12 -23.56 1.97 -28.16
C VAL A 12 -23.75 0.84 -27.15
N LEU A 13 -23.35 1.07 -25.90
CA LEU A 13 -23.47 0.09 -24.82
C LEU A 13 -24.94 -0.24 -24.50
N GLN A 14 -25.82 0.78 -24.47
CA GLN A 14 -27.24 0.55 -24.29
C GLN A 14 -27.85 -0.33 -25.39
N ARG A 15 -27.47 -0.09 -26.66
CA ARG A 15 -27.91 -0.91 -27.80
C ARG A 15 -27.33 -2.33 -27.71
N ALA A 16 -26.10 -2.49 -27.25
CA ALA A 16 -25.48 -3.80 -27.06
C ALA A 16 -26.19 -4.60 -25.96
N ILE A 17 -26.51 -3.97 -24.83
CA ILE A 17 -27.25 -4.56 -23.71
C ILE A 17 -28.67 -4.98 -24.13
N GLN A 18 -29.33 -4.21 -25.03
CA GLN A 18 -30.63 -4.62 -25.56
C GLN A 18 -30.57 -5.95 -26.34
N LYS A 19 -29.44 -6.23 -26.99
CA LYS A 19 -29.20 -7.49 -27.73
C LYS A 19 -28.74 -8.62 -26.84
N ASP A 20 -27.99 -8.32 -25.78
CA ASP A 20 -27.48 -9.27 -24.80
C ASP A 20 -27.64 -8.72 -23.37
N PRO A 21 -28.86 -8.82 -22.81
CA PRO A 21 -29.17 -8.25 -21.48
C PRO A 21 -28.45 -8.96 -20.32
N SER A 22 -27.93 -10.16 -20.56
CA SER A 22 -27.25 -10.95 -19.53
C SER A 22 -25.75 -10.64 -19.43
N ASN A 23 -25.19 -9.87 -20.34
CA ASN A 23 -23.77 -9.63 -20.41
C ASN A 23 -23.27 -8.70 -19.30
N LEU A 24 -22.57 -9.28 -18.34
CA LEU A 24 -22.04 -8.57 -17.16
C LEU A 24 -21.04 -7.46 -17.57
N GLU A 25 -20.15 -7.73 -18.52
CA GLU A 25 -19.12 -6.79 -18.94
C GLU A 25 -19.70 -5.55 -19.64
N LEU A 26 -20.74 -5.73 -20.48
CA LEU A 26 -21.44 -4.58 -21.10
C LEU A 26 -22.08 -3.67 -20.03
N MET A 27 -22.64 -4.27 -18.98
CA MET A 27 -23.22 -3.50 -17.87
C MET A 27 -22.16 -2.78 -17.05
N LYS A 28 -21.00 -3.41 -16.79
CA LYS A 28 -19.85 -2.75 -16.15
C LYS A 28 -19.34 -1.59 -16.99
N ASP A 29 -19.15 -1.79 -18.29
CA ASP A 29 -18.73 -0.73 -19.21
C ASP A 29 -19.72 0.43 -19.27
N LEU A 30 -21.02 0.15 -19.24
CA LEU A 30 -22.05 1.19 -19.19
C LEU A 30 -21.98 1.97 -17.88
N THR A 31 -21.85 1.29 -16.74
CA THR A 31 -21.70 1.94 -15.44
C THR A 31 -20.47 2.86 -15.42
N MET A 32 -19.32 2.39 -15.90
CA MET A 32 -18.10 3.17 -15.99
C MET A 32 -18.24 4.36 -16.92
N SER A 33 -18.88 4.18 -18.09
CA SER A 33 -19.11 5.27 -19.05
C SER A 33 -20.00 6.36 -18.47
N LEU A 34 -21.07 5.99 -17.78
CA LEU A 34 -21.97 6.92 -17.09
C LEU A 34 -21.27 7.63 -15.92
N TYR A 35 -20.45 6.92 -15.15
CA TYR A 35 -19.64 7.48 -14.07
C TYR A 35 -18.64 8.54 -14.60
N LEU A 36 -17.90 8.22 -15.66
CA LEU A 36 -16.95 9.14 -16.30
C LEU A 36 -17.62 10.34 -16.95
N LYS A 37 -18.85 10.16 -17.46
CA LYS A 37 -19.73 11.23 -17.93
C LYS A 37 -20.27 12.10 -16.80
N ARG A 38 -20.13 11.69 -15.53
CA ARG A 38 -20.71 12.29 -14.32
C ARG A 38 -22.23 12.18 -14.24
N ASP A 39 -22.86 11.27 -14.99
CA ASP A 39 -24.28 10.95 -14.86
C ASP A 39 -24.46 9.89 -13.73
N TYR A 40 -24.12 10.32 -12.51
CA TYR A 40 -23.99 9.40 -11.37
C TYR A 40 -25.32 8.72 -11.01
N GLN A 41 -26.47 9.38 -11.22
CA GLN A 41 -27.76 8.75 -10.90
C GLN A 41 -28.03 7.58 -11.84
N LYS A 42 -27.82 7.74 -13.18
CA LYS A 42 -27.97 6.63 -14.10
C LYS A 42 -26.89 5.55 -13.93
N ALA A 43 -25.67 5.96 -13.55
CA ALA A 43 -24.64 5.01 -13.17
C ALA A 43 -25.08 4.15 -11.98
N LEU A 44 -25.73 4.75 -10.96
CA LEU A 44 -26.24 4.02 -9.81
C LEU A 44 -27.32 3.02 -10.20
N ASP A 45 -28.28 3.44 -11.03
CA ASP A 45 -29.38 2.56 -11.49
C ASP A 45 -28.86 1.28 -12.18
N VAL A 46 -27.72 1.37 -12.88
CA VAL A 46 -27.06 0.22 -13.50
C VAL A 46 -26.22 -0.55 -12.49
N ALA A 47 -25.47 0.14 -11.63
CA ALA A 47 -24.58 -0.46 -10.64
C ALA A 47 -25.34 -1.28 -9.59
N GLU A 48 -26.51 -0.82 -9.14
CA GLU A 48 -27.37 -1.61 -8.24
C GLU A 48 -27.81 -2.92 -8.88
N LYS A 49 -28.25 -2.88 -10.15
CA LYS A 49 -28.61 -4.09 -10.91
C LYS A 49 -27.42 -5.06 -11.04
N LEU A 50 -26.20 -4.52 -11.21
CA LEU A 50 -24.98 -5.32 -11.23
C LEU A 50 -24.75 -6.06 -9.91
N THR A 51 -24.89 -5.36 -8.77
CA THR A 51 -24.62 -5.95 -7.45
C THR A 51 -25.70 -6.94 -6.98
N ASP A 52 -26.87 -6.93 -7.61
CA ASP A 52 -27.98 -7.85 -7.30
C ASP A 52 -27.93 -9.15 -8.13
N ARG A 53 -27.05 -9.24 -9.10
CA ARG A 53 -26.88 -10.45 -9.92
C ARG A 53 -26.17 -11.56 -9.14
N ASP A 54 -26.53 -12.80 -9.44
CA ASP A 54 -25.86 -13.97 -8.86
C ASP A 54 -24.40 -14.09 -9.32
N ASP A 55 -24.12 -13.73 -10.57
CA ASP A 55 -22.77 -13.73 -11.19
C ASP A 55 -21.97 -12.44 -10.94
N ALA A 56 -22.48 -11.53 -10.09
CA ALA A 56 -21.73 -10.34 -9.69
C ALA A 56 -20.39 -10.68 -9.04
N ASP A 57 -19.31 -10.12 -9.56
CA ASP A 57 -17.96 -10.19 -8.99
C ASP A 57 -17.66 -8.97 -8.09
N GLU A 58 -16.47 -8.95 -7.48
CA GLU A 58 -16.03 -7.85 -6.60
C GLU A 58 -15.94 -6.51 -7.33
N VAL A 59 -15.67 -6.50 -8.64
CA VAL A 59 -15.60 -5.26 -9.44
C VAL A 59 -16.97 -4.58 -9.50
N CYS A 60 -18.06 -5.34 -9.57
CA CYS A 60 -19.41 -4.79 -9.54
C CYS A 60 -19.66 -3.96 -8.25
N PHE A 61 -19.21 -4.48 -7.11
CA PHE A 61 -19.34 -3.79 -5.82
C PHE A 61 -18.40 -2.59 -5.70
N GLN A 62 -17.18 -2.65 -6.26
CA GLN A 62 -16.28 -1.51 -6.33
C GLN A 62 -16.87 -0.36 -7.16
N MET A 63 -17.44 -0.70 -8.33
CA MET A 63 -18.09 0.30 -9.20
C MET A 63 -19.28 0.96 -8.51
N ALA A 64 -20.16 0.18 -7.89
CA ALA A 64 -21.29 0.72 -7.13
C ALA A 64 -20.82 1.59 -5.96
N GLY A 65 -19.78 1.17 -5.24
CA GLY A 65 -19.16 1.95 -4.16
C GLY A 65 -18.62 3.30 -4.64
N ASN A 66 -17.96 3.33 -5.80
CA ASN A 66 -17.47 4.57 -6.42
C ASN A 66 -18.62 5.51 -6.79
N VAL A 67 -19.73 4.97 -7.30
CA VAL A 67 -20.91 5.77 -7.63
C VAL A 67 -21.54 6.33 -6.36
N TYR A 68 -21.73 5.53 -5.30
CA TYR A 68 -22.25 6.03 -4.01
C TYR A 68 -21.35 7.10 -3.39
N LYS A 69 -20.00 6.93 -3.48
CA LYS A 69 -19.05 7.95 -3.02
C LYS A 69 -19.20 9.25 -3.81
N ALA A 70 -19.37 9.18 -5.13
CA ALA A 70 -19.58 10.35 -5.99
C ALA A 70 -20.91 11.06 -5.75
N LEU A 71 -21.93 10.34 -5.29
CA LEU A 71 -23.24 10.88 -4.88
C LEU A 71 -23.28 11.33 -3.41
N GLU A 72 -22.18 11.25 -2.69
CA GLU A 72 -22.08 11.58 -1.26
C GLU A 72 -23.08 10.80 -0.38
N GLN A 73 -23.26 9.50 -0.69
CA GLN A 73 -24.18 8.59 0.02
C GLN A 73 -23.40 7.57 0.89
N PRO A 74 -22.72 8.01 1.96
CA PRO A 74 -21.83 7.13 2.73
C PRO A 74 -22.57 6.01 3.48
N LYS A 75 -23.85 6.21 3.86
CA LYS A 75 -24.62 5.17 4.57
C LYS A 75 -24.97 4.00 3.66
N GLU A 76 -25.34 4.26 2.43
CA GLU A 76 -25.65 3.26 1.41
C GLU A 76 -24.39 2.53 0.98
N CYS A 77 -23.30 3.27 0.80
CA CYS A 77 -21.97 2.73 0.51
C CYS A 77 -21.47 1.78 1.64
N ASP A 78 -21.69 2.13 2.91
CA ASP A 78 -21.39 1.27 4.06
C ASP A 78 -22.15 -0.05 4.01
N LYS A 79 -23.48 -0.01 3.74
CA LYS A 79 -24.32 -1.21 3.58
C LYS A 79 -23.82 -2.06 2.41
N LEU A 80 -23.46 -1.42 1.30
CA LEU A 80 -22.93 -2.10 0.11
C LEU A 80 -21.65 -2.87 0.45
N TYR A 81 -20.65 -2.23 1.07
CA TYR A 81 -19.39 -2.90 1.40
C TYR A 81 -19.57 -3.99 2.45
N LYS A 82 -20.49 -3.85 3.40
CA LYS A 82 -20.87 -4.93 4.34
C LYS A 82 -21.46 -6.14 3.60
N LYS A 83 -22.34 -5.91 2.59
CA LYS A 83 -22.89 -6.97 1.72
C LYS A 83 -21.77 -7.61 0.89
N ALA A 84 -20.92 -6.79 0.27
CA ALA A 84 -19.81 -7.24 -0.56
C ALA A 84 -18.82 -8.14 0.19
N LEU A 85 -18.38 -7.74 1.38
CA LEU A 85 -17.44 -8.51 2.19
C LEU A 85 -18.02 -9.81 2.78
N LYS A 86 -19.35 -9.94 2.86
CA LYS A 86 -19.99 -11.24 3.14
C LYS A 86 -19.85 -12.19 1.95
N LYS A 87 -19.96 -11.68 0.73
CA LYS A 87 -19.84 -12.47 -0.52
C LYS A 87 -18.37 -12.76 -0.86
N PHE A 88 -17.48 -11.77 -0.61
CA PHE A 88 -16.05 -11.82 -0.95
C PHE A 88 -15.17 -11.55 0.27
N PRO A 89 -15.12 -12.44 1.27
CA PRO A 89 -14.44 -12.18 2.56
C PRO A 89 -12.90 -12.13 2.46
N LYS A 90 -12.32 -12.45 1.31
CA LYS A 90 -10.87 -12.41 1.05
C LYS A 90 -10.47 -11.32 0.05
N SER A 91 -11.35 -10.40 -0.30
CA SER A 91 -11.06 -9.35 -1.27
C SER A 91 -10.28 -8.20 -0.65
N GLY A 92 -8.98 -8.13 -0.92
CA GLY A 92 -8.14 -6.98 -0.56
C GLY A 92 -8.68 -5.65 -1.07
N PRO A 93 -9.09 -5.54 -2.36
CA PRO A 93 -9.70 -4.33 -2.92
C PRO A 93 -10.92 -3.82 -2.14
N LEU A 94 -11.86 -4.70 -1.80
CA LEU A 94 -13.07 -4.30 -1.06
C LEU A 94 -12.77 -3.82 0.36
N TYR A 95 -11.79 -4.45 1.04
CA TYR A 95 -11.33 -3.95 2.34
C TYR A 95 -10.68 -2.58 2.22
N SER A 96 -9.86 -2.36 1.19
CA SER A 96 -9.23 -1.06 0.94
C SER A 96 -10.27 0.04 0.77
N GLU A 97 -11.22 -0.16 -0.13
CA GLU A 97 -12.26 0.83 -0.42
C GLU A 97 -13.23 1.07 0.74
N TYR A 98 -13.52 0.03 1.52
CA TYR A 98 -14.34 0.20 2.72
C TYR A 98 -13.60 1.00 3.80
N GLY A 99 -12.30 0.74 3.97
CA GLY A 99 -11.46 1.56 4.86
C GLY A 99 -11.40 3.02 4.41
N GLU A 100 -11.27 3.28 3.11
CA GLU A 100 -11.28 4.64 2.53
C GLU A 100 -12.61 5.36 2.81
N LEU A 101 -13.75 4.67 2.68
CA LEU A 101 -15.05 5.22 3.05
C LEU A 101 -15.09 5.64 4.52
N LEU A 102 -14.69 4.75 5.43
CA LEU A 102 -14.67 5.04 6.87
C LEU A 102 -13.74 6.22 7.19
N TRP A 103 -12.54 6.22 6.60
CA TRP A 103 -11.58 7.32 6.78
C TRP A 103 -12.14 8.67 6.30
N SER A 104 -12.81 8.70 5.16
CA SER A 104 -13.44 9.92 4.62
C SER A 104 -14.53 10.49 5.52
N THR A 105 -15.18 9.64 6.30
CA THR A 105 -16.17 10.02 7.31
C THR A 105 -15.59 10.22 8.72
N LYS A 106 -14.24 10.26 8.83
CA LYS A 106 -13.49 10.39 10.09
C LYS A 106 -13.72 9.25 11.08
N ASP A 107 -14.10 8.08 10.58
CA ASP A 107 -14.17 6.85 11.37
C ASP A 107 -12.82 6.15 11.36
N TYR A 108 -12.13 6.20 12.49
CA TYR A 108 -10.79 5.60 12.65
C TYR A 108 -10.82 4.07 12.67
N ALA A 109 -11.99 3.42 12.69
CA ALA A 109 -12.12 1.99 12.44
C ALA A 109 -11.74 1.60 10.99
N ALA A 110 -11.45 2.58 10.12
CA ALA A 110 -10.83 2.38 8.80
C ALA A 110 -9.62 1.44 8.86
N ILE A 111 -8.76 1.61 9.88
CA ILE A 111 -7.56 0.78 10.04
C ILE A 111 -7.89 -0.71 10.22
N ASP A 112 -9.01 -1.07 10.85
CA ASP A 112 -9.41 -2.47 11.02
C ASP A 112 -9.74 -3.13 9.67
N LYS A 113 -10.20 -2.33 8.70
CA LYS A 113 -10.47 -2.82 7.35
C LYS A 113 -9.18 -3.03 6.57
N TRP A 114 -8.28 -2.06 6.61
CA TRP A 114 -6.98 -2.17 5.91
C TRP A 114 -6.14 -3.31 6.49
N GLU A 115 -6.08 -3.45 7.81
CA GLU A 115 -5.38 -4.56 8.47
C GLU A 115 -5.99 -5.92 8.10
N LYS A 116 -7.33 -6.01 8.09
CA LYS A 116 -7.98 -7.23 7.65
C LYS A 116 -7.72 -7.53 6.18
N GLY A 117 -7.68 -6.51 5.33
CA GLY A 117 -7.30 -6.63 3.93
C GLY A 117 -5.87 -7.16 3.75
N ILE A 118 -4.91 -6.66 4.53
CA ILE A 118 -3.51 -7.15 4.54
C ILE A 118 -3.45 -8.62 4.98
N GLU A 119 -4.20 -9.00 6.00
CA GLU A 119 -4.22 -10.38 6.51
C GLU A 119 -4.77 -11.38 5.48
N VAL A 120 -5.87 -11.04 4.80
CA VAL A 120 -6.58 -11.97 3.90
C VAL A 120 -6.08 -11.95 2.46
N ASP A 121 -5.52 -10.81 2.01
CA ASP A 121 -4.96 -10.62 0.67
C ASP A 121 -3.66 -9.80 0.75
N PRO A 122 -2.57 -10.41 1.23
CA PRO A 122 -1.28 -9.72 1.39
C PRO A 122 -0.63 -9.35 0.06
N ALA A 123 -1.18 -9.76 -1.08
CA ALA A 123 -0.68 -9.38 -2.40
C ALA A 123 -1.27 -8.07 -2.93
N TYR A 124 -2.30 -7.51 -2.28
CA TYR A 124 -2.94 -6.27 -2.69
C TYR A 124 -2.31 -5.05 -2.00
N GLY A 125 -1.63 -4.20 -2.77
CA GLY A 125 -0.85 -3.05 -2.25
C GLY A 125 -1.68 -1.92 -1.61
N GLY A 126 -2.94 -1.72 -2.03
CA GLY A 126 -3.78 -0.61 -1.57
C GLY A 126 -3.98 -0.57 -0.05
N ASN A 127 -4.12 -1.74 0.58
CA ASN A 127 -4.27 -1.81 2.04
C ASN A 127 -3.00 -1.38 2.78
N TYR A 128 -1.81 -1.76 2.26
CA TYR A 128 -0.52 -1.32 2.84
C TYR A 128 -0.33 0.19 2.70
N TYR A 129 -0.71 0.76 1.55
CA TYR A 129 -0.65 2.20 1.33
C TYR A 129 -1.48 2.96 2.37
N ASN A 130 -2.75 2.61 2.49
CA ASN A 130 -3.68 3.29 3.38
C ASN A 130 -3.32 3.08 4.86
N ALA A 131 -2.93 1.86 5.24
CA ALA A 131 -2.48 1.56 6.60
C ALA A 131 -1.18 2.32 6.95
N ALA A 132 -0.22 2.43 6.03
CA ALA A 132 1.01 3.20 6.25
C ALA A 132 0.72 4.68 6.52
N LEU A 133 -0.19 5.29 5.73
CA LEU A 133 -0.62 6.67 5.95
C LEU A 133 -1.29 6.85 7.31
N TYR A 134 -2.18 5.93 7.68
CA TYR A 134 -2.83 5.94 9.00
C TYR A 134 -1.81 5.87 10.13
N TYR A 135 -0.89 4.89 10.08
CA TYR A 135 0.12 4.71 11.12
C TYR A 135 1.09 5.90 11.21
N PHE A 136 1.40 6.52 10.08
CA PHE A 136 2.17 7.77 10.09
C PHE A 136 1.40 8.91 10.78
N PHE A 137 0.11 9.03 10.52
CA PHE A 137 -0.77 10.02 11.15
C PHE A 137 -0.86 9.84 12.68
N VAL A 138 -1.03 8.60 13.16
CA VAL A 138 -1.08 8.30 14.60
C VAL A 138 0.30 8.16 15.25
N LYS A 139 1.37 8.48 14.51
CA LYS A 139 2.78 8.47 14.96
C LYS A 139 3.29 7.09 15.39
N ASP A 140 2.81 6.01 14.76
CA ASP A 140 3.37 4.68 14.97
C ASP A 140 4.77 4.60 14.37
N LYS A 141 5.73 4.09 15.16
CA LYS A 141 7.16 4.05 14.80
C LYS A 141 7.54 2.85 13.92
N VAL A 142 6.65 1.88 13.75
CA VAL A 142 6.95 0.59 13.11
C VAL A 142 6.13 0.38 11.85
N TRP A 143 4.79 0.34 12.00
CA TRP A 143 3.92 -0.10 10.92
C TRP A 143 3.82 0.90 9.77
N SER A 144 3.99 2.21 10.06
CA SER A 144 4.11 3.22 9.00
C SER A 144 5.30 2.94 8.06
N LEU A 145 6.46 2.53 8.63
CA LEU A 145 7.67 2.23 7.86
C LEU A 145 7.58 0.89 7.14
N ILE A 146 7.15 -0.16 7.85
CA ILE A 146 7.07 -1.51 7.29
C ILE A 146 6.06 -1.57 6.15
N TYR A 147 4.84 -1.08 6.36
CA TYR A 147 3.80 -1.10 5.34
C TYR A 147 4.11 -0.15 4.18
N GLY A 148 4.67 1.03 4.47
CA GLY A 148 5.12 1.95 3.43
C GLY A 148 6.19 1.33 2.53
N GLU A 149 7.17 0.65 3.09
CA GLU A 149 8.23 0.01 2.30
C GLU A 149 7.72 -1.21 1.52
N ILE A 150 6.81 -2.02 2.07
CA ILE A 150 6.11 -3.07 1.34
C ILE A 150 5.39 -2.48 0.13
N PHE A 151 4.60 -1.43 0.34
CA PHE A 151 3.86 -0.77 -0.74
C PHE A 151 4.77 -0.25 -1.86
N VAL A 152 5.85 0.46 -1.53
CA VAL A 152 6.81 0.97 -2.52
C VAL A 152 7.43 -0.14 -3.35
N ASN A 153 7.67 -1.32 -2.76
CA ASN A 153 8.19 -2.46 -3.50
C ASN A 153 7.13 -3.13 -4.38
N MET A 154 5.85 -3.05 -4.03
CA MET A 154 4.74 -3.53 -4.86
C MET A 154 4.40 -2.57 -6.00
N GLU A 155 4.50 -1.26 -5.75
CA GLU A 155 4.08 -0.19 -6.68
C GLU A 155 5.19 0.86 -6.86
N SER A 156 6.29 0.43 -7.44
CA SER A 156 7.54 1.19 -7.47
C SER A 156 7.57 2.39 -8.43
N LEU A 157 6.67 2.44 -9.42
CA LEU A 157 6.71 3.42 -10.53
C LEU A 157 5.53 4.41 -10.52
N SER A 158 4.68 4.37 -9.52
CA SER A 158 3.51 5.26 -9.43
C SER A 158 3.83 6.55 -8.67
N GLU A 159 2.98 7.56 -8.86
CA GLU A 159 3.02 8.80 -8.07
C GLU A 159 2.83 8.52 -6.57
N ARG A 160 1.95 7.56 -6.23
CA ARG A 160 1.76 7.12 -4.84
C ARG A 160 3.04 6.50 -4.26
N GLY A 161 3.78 5.73 -5.08
CA GLY A 161 5.08 5.18 -4.71
C GLY A 161 6.11 6.27 -4.41
N ALA A 162 6.16 7.33 -5.23
CA ALA A 162 7.04 8.48 -5.01
C ALA A 162 6.68 9.23 -3.71
N ALA A 163 5.39 9.51 -3.48
CA ALA A 163 4.92 10.14 -2.24
C ALA A 163 5.21 9.27 -1.00
N MET A 164 5.05 7.95 -1.11
CA MET A 164 5.35 7.03 0.00
C MET A 164 6.84 7.00 0.34
N LYS A 165 7.75 7.12 -0.62
CA LYS A 165 9.20 7.23 -0.36
C LYS A 165 9.54 8.48 0.48
N GLN A 166 8.89 9.60 0.19
CA GLN A 166 9.03 10.81 0.99
C GLN A 166 8.53 10.59 2.43
N LEU A 167 7.35 9.95 2.57
CA LEU A 167 6.79 9.62 3.88
C LEU A 167 7.69 8.66 4.67
N LEU A 168 8.31 7.68 4.01
CA LEU A 168 9.27 6.77 4.64
C LEU A 168 10.46 7.54 5.21
N LEU A 169 11.07 8.45 4.44
CA LEU A 169 12.18 9.27 4.92
C LEU A 169 11.77 10.11 6.14
N GLN A 170 10.61 10.75 6.09
CA GLN A 170 10.05 11.51 7.21
C GLN A 170 9.76 10.57 8.41
N GLY A 171 9.25 9.38 8.17
CA GLY A 171 8.98 8.38 9.20
C GLY A 171 10.25 7.97 9.95
N TYR A 172 11.36 7.77 9.24
CA TYR A 172 12.65 7.53 9.90
C TYR A 172 13.11 8.74 10.70
N LYS A 173 13.08 9.95 10.13
CA LYS A 173 13.59 11.18 10.76
C LYS A 173 12.71 11.67 11.91
N GLU A 174 11.41 11.72 11.73
CA GLU A 174 10.47 12.43 12.60
C GLU A 174 9.66 11.51 13.52
N LYS A 175 9.71 10.19 13.31
CA LYS A 175 8.97 9.21 14.13
C LYS A 175 9.92 8.21 14.78
N LEU A 176 10.63 7.41 14.00
CA LEU A 176 11.46 6.34 14.55
C LEU A 176 12.63 6.91 15.38
N PHE A 177 13.41 7.82 14.79
CA PHE A 177 14.58 8.43 15.43
C PHE A 177 14.31 9.84 15.99
N ALA A 178 13.04 10.18 16.25
CA ALA A 178 12.69 11.42 16.94
C ALA A 178 13.14 11.40 18.42
N ASP A 179 13.13 10.22 19.03
CA ASP A 179 13.55 10.01 20.41
C ASP A 179 14.91 9.30 20.44
N VAL A 180 15.68 9.53 21.51
CA VAL A 180 16.97 8.85 21.73
C VAL A 180 16.77 7.36 22.00
N ASP A 181 15.73 7.02 22.75
CA ASP A 181 15.31 5.64 23.00
C ASP A 181 14.07 5.32 22.14
N LEU A 182 14.23 4.42 21.18
CA LEU A 182 13.15 4.02 20.28
C LEU A 182 12.03 3.25 21.01
N MET A 183 12.34 2.66 22.16
CA MET A 183 11.38 1.93 23.00
C MET A 183 10.43 2.86 23.78
N GLN A 184 10.74 4.13 23.89
CA GLN A 184 9.92 5.10 24.61
C GLN A 184 8.49 5.13 24.07
N GLY A 185 7.50 4.94 24.94
CA GLY A 185 6.08 4.92 24.59
C GLY A 185 5.60 3.61 23.94
N GLN A 186 6.44 2.57 23.89
CA GLN A 186 6.11 1.28 23.26
C GLN A 186 5.79 0.16 24.27
N GLU A 187 5.69 0.47 25.57
CA GLU A 187 5.49 -0.49 26.66
C GLU A 187 4.17 -1.27 26.52
N LYS A 188 3.18 -0.67 25.85
CA LYS A 188 1.85 -1.27 25.60
C LYS A 188 1.71 -1.90 24.23
N ASN A 189 2.77 -1.92 23.42
CA ASN A 189 2.70 -2.53 22.10
C ASN A 189 2.49 -4.04 22.22
N LYS A 190 1.36 -4.53 21.73
CA LYS A 190 0.98 -5.94 21.82
C LYS A 190 1.76 -6.83 20.82
N SER A 191 2.19 -6.26 19.69
CA SER A 191 2.92 -7.01 18.69
C SER A 191 4.35 -7.31 19.15
N GLU A 192 4.66 -8.58 19.37
CA GLU A 192 6.01 -9.02 19.67
C GLU A 192 6.99 -8.75 18.53
N PHE A 193 6.52 -8.88 17.28
CA PHE A 193 7.30 -8.53 16.11
C PHE A 193 7.71 -7.04 16.13
N ALA A 194 6.76 -6.15 16.42
CA ALA A 194 7.03 -4.71 16.46
C ALA A 194 8.02 -4.35 17.60
N ARG A 195 7.89 -4.98 18.77
CA ARG A 195 8.85 -4.79 19.86
C ARG A 195 10.25 -5.28 19.47
N THR A 196 10.35 -6.48 18.88
CA THR A 196 11.63 -7.03 18.42
C THR A 196 12.26 -6.16 17.32
N PHE A 197 11.45 -5.60 16.41
CA PHE A 197 11.92 -4.63 15.43
C PHE A 197 12.54 -3.40 16.08
N LEU A 198 11.83 -2.79 17.04
CA LEU A 198 12.30 -1.60 17.74
C LEU A 198 13.56 -1.88 18.59
N GLU A 199 13.62 -3.00 19.31
CA GLU A 199 14.80 -3.40 20.07
C GLU A 199 16.02 -3.56 19.17
N THR A 200 15.87 -4.20 18.01
CA THR A 200 16.95 -4.39 17.04
C THR A 200 17.39 -3.07 16.42
N MET A 201 16.45 -2.17 16.09
CA MET A 201 16.75 -0.82 15.61
C MET A 201 17.41 0.04 16.70
N ASN A 202 16.94 -0.03 17.94
CA ASN A 202 17.46 0.77 19.06
C ASN A 202 18.96 0.54 19.30
N ARG A 203 19.45 -0.67 19.07
CA ARG A 203 20.90 -0.98 19.14
C ARG A 203 21.73 -0.23 18.10
N GLN A 204 21.11 0.29 17.04
CA GLN A 204 21.74 1.06 15.99
C GLN A 204 21.50 2.58 16.13
N ALA A 205 20.71 3.01 17.13
CA ALA A 205 20.24 4.39 17.27
C ALA A 205 21.38 5.42 17.40
N SER A 206 22.51 5.05 17.99
CA SER A 206 23.69 5.93 18.12
C SER A 206 24.23 6.43 16.78
N LEU A 207 24.06 5.70 15.69
CA LEU A 207 24.46 6.13 14.36
C LEU A 207 23.65 7.32 13.87
N ALA A 208 22.41 7.47 14.29
CA ALA A 208 21.53 8.57 13.92
C ALA A 208 22.00 9.94 14.49
N ASN A 209 22.82 9.95 15.52
CA ASN A 209 23.37 11.19 16.13
C ASN A 209 24.21 12.02 15.16
N GLN A 210 24.71 11.45 14.08
CA GLN A 210 25.47 12.15 13.04
C GLN A 210 24.57 12.76 11.95
N GLY A 211 23.26 12.67 12.10
CA GLY A 211 22.26 13.05 11.11
C GLY A 211 21.79 11.82 10.29
N LEU A 212 20.54 11.87 9.83
CA LEU A 212 19.93 10.77 9.06
C LEU A 212 20.03 11.06 7.56
N THR A 213 21.25 10.94 7.01
CA THR A 213 21.49 10.93 5.56
C THR A 213 21.15 9.55 4.99
N THR A 214 21.07 9.43 3.66
CA THR A 214 20.83 8.14 2.99
C THR A 214 21.93 7.12 3.34
N GLU A 215 23.18 7.56 3.47
CA GLU A 215 24.31 6.71 3.84
C GLU A 215 24.18 6.19 5.28
N VAL A 216 23.81 7.08 6.22
CA VAL A 216 23.59 6.69 7.63
C VAL A 216 22.40 5.73 7.74
N LEU A 217 21.29 5.99 7.05
CA LEU A 217 20.16 5.07 7.00
C LEU A 217 20.57 3.71 6.40
N THR A 218 21.39 3.70 5.36
CA THR A 218 21.92 2.47 4.77
C THR A 218 22.74 1.67 5.77
N MET A 219 23.63 2.32 6.55
CA MET A 219 24.41 1.65 7.59
C MET A 219 23.50 1.07 8.70
N ILE A 220 22.56 1.86 9.20
CA ILE A 220 21.60 1.42 10.23
C ILE A 220 20.82 0.19 9.74
N ARG A 221 20.27 0.25 8.55
CA ARG A 221 19.45 -0.81 7.95
C ARG A 221 20.28 -2.07 7.62
N THR A 222 21.53 -1.89 7.19
CA THR A 222 22.47 -3.01 7.01
C THR A 222 22.69 -3.76 8.31
N ARG A 223 23.04 -3.04 9.38
CA ARG A 223 23.26 -3.65 10.70
C ARG A 223 21.99 -4.28 11.26
N PHE A 224 20.83 -3.62 11.07
CA PHE A 224 19.53 -4.16 11.44
C PHE A 224 19.29 -5.53 10.77
N ILE A 225 19.48 -5.65 9.45
CA ILE A 225 19.24 -6.90 8.72
C ILE A 225 20.20 -8.00 9.18
N LEU A 226 21.48 -7.70 9.36
CA LEU A 226 22.46 -8.67 9.84
C LEU A 226 22.06 -9.20 11.22
N GLU A 227 21.65 -8.32 12.13
CA GLU A 227 21.26 -8.69 13.48
C GLU A 227 19.94 -9.44 13.52
N TRP A 228 18.94 -9.00 12.73
CA TRP A 228 17.65 -9.68 12.58
C TRP A 228 17.81 -11.15 12.19
N TYR A 229 18.67 -11.42 11.21
CA TYR A 229 18.92 -12.79 10.75
C TYR A 229 19.71 -13.63 11.74
N ASN A 230 20.50 -13.02 12.60
CA ASN A 230 21.20 -13.73 13.65
C ASN A 230 20.28 -14.12 14.82
N GLN A 231 19.21 -13.35 15.10
CA GLN A 231 18.48 -13.49 16.35
C GLN A 231 16.99 -13.75 16.18
N SER A 232 16.34 -13.20 15.13
CA SER A 232 14.89 -13.06 15.08
C SER A 232 14.23 -13.68 13.86
N ALA A 233 14.96 -13.85 12.73
CA ALA A 233 14.39 -14.30 11.47
C ALA A 233 13.74 -15.68 11.53
N ALA A 234 14.26 -16.59 12.37
CA ALA A 234 13.68 -17.93 12.56
C ALA A 234 12.29 -17.86 13.24
N LYS A 235 12.10 -16.90 14.14
CA LYS A 235 10.81 -16.68 14.84
C LYS A 235 9.83 -15.87 13.99
N PHE A 236 10.35 -14.91 13.25
CA PHE A 236 9.58 -13.98 12.45
C PHE A 236 10.08 -13.99 10.98
N PRO A 237 9.81 -15.05 10.21
CA PRO A 237 10.09 -15.05 8.77
C PRO A 237 9.30 -13.94 8.10
N PHE A 238 9.98 -13.03 7.38
CA PHE A 238 9.33 -11.84 6.84
C PHE A 238 9.89 -11.46 5.46
N LYS A 239 9.04 -11.52 4.45
CA LYS A 239 9.41 -11.36 3.04
C LYS A 239 10.13 -10.05 2.73
N LEU A 240 9.75 -8.94 3.39
CA LEU A 240 10.45 -7.68 3.21
C LEU A 240 11.91 -7.77 3.66
N PHE A 241 12.18 -8.41 4.80
CA PHE A 241 13.55 -8.56 5.31
C PHE A 241 14.35 -9.59 4.52
N ASP A 242 13.70 -10.67 4.03
CA ASP A 242 14.32 -11.62 3.09
C ASP A 242 14.78 -10.90 1.81
N PHE A 243 13.95 -10.00 1.29
CA PHE A 243 14.26 -9.20 0.13
C PHE A 243 15.44 -8.26 0.39
N GLN A 244 15.45 -7.56 1.53
CA GLN A 244 16.54 -6.69 1.93
C GLN A 244 17.87 -7.48 2.13
N GLN A 245 17.80 -8.66 2.75
CA GLN A 245 18.96 -9.54 2.89
C GLN A 245 19.50 -10.01 1.53
N GLN A 246 18.61 -10.34 0.60
CA GLN A 246 18.98 -10.72 -0.75
C GLN A 246 19.72 -9.59 -1.48
N LEU A 247 19.23 -8.36 -1.38
CA LEU A 247 19.89 -7.18 -1.95
C LEU A 247 21.25 -6.93 -1.30
N LEU A 248 21.36 -7.12 0.02
CA LEU A 248 22.62 -6.99 0.74
C LEU A 248 23.65 -8.02 0.27
N LYS A 249 23.26 -9.30 0.16
CA LYS A 249 24.14 -10.37 -0.33
C LYS A 249 24.57 -10.19 -1.79
N ALA A 250 23.72 -9.54 -2.59
CA ALA A 250 24.00 -9.27 -4.00
C ALA A 250 24.75 -7.94 -4.25
N GLY A 251 25.13 -7.20 -3.19
CA GLY A 251 25.84 -5.93 -3.31
C GLY A 251 24.97 -4.78 -3.87
N MET A 252 23.65 -4.90 -3.82
CA MET A 252 22.71 -3.91 -4.37
C MET A 252 21.97 -3.10 -3.28
N PHE A 253 22.30 -3.29 -2.00
CA PHE A 253 21.53 -2.68 -0.92
C PHE A 253 21.78 -1.17 -0.81
N ASN A 254 22.97 -0.67 -1.19
CA ASN A 254 23.23 0.76 -1.28
C ASN A 254 22.34 1.40 -2.37
N ALA A 255 22.34 0.81 -3.57
CA ALA A 255 21.50 1.27 -4.68
C ALA A 255 20.01 1.28 -4.31
N TYR A 256 19.54 0.26 -3.60
CA TYR A 256 18.18 0.21 -3.08
C TYR A 256 17.85 1.36 -2.11
N ASN A 257 18.74 1.66 -1.16
CA ASN A 257 18.53 2.75 -0.22
C ASN A 257 18.63 4.12 -0.91
N GLN A 258 19.51 4.28 -1.88
CA GLN A 258 19.58 5.48 -2.72
C GLN A 258 18.29 5.67 -3.52
N TRP A 259 17.76 4.61 -4.14
CA TRP A 259 16.47 4.65 -4.83
C TRP A 259 15.30 4.98 -3.88
N LEU A 260 15.35 4.51 -2.64
CA LEU A 260 14.28 4.70 -1.66
C LEU A 260 14.29 6.10 -1.05
N PHE A 261 15.46 6.61 -0.68
CA PHE A 261 15.60 7.84 0.12
C PHE A 261 16.32 8.98 -0.60
N GLY A 262 17.30 8.66 -1.47
CA GLY A 262 18.22 9.63 -2.05
C GLY A 262 17.55 10.83 -2.71
N PRO A 263 16.56 10.66 -3.61
CA PRO A 263 15.90 11.79 -4.27
C PRO A 263 15.19 12.75 -3.31
N ASN A 264 14.66 12.23 -2.19
CA ASN A 264 13.93 13.03 -1.20
C ASN A 264 14.84 13.59 -0.10
N GLU A 265 16.02 13.01 0.09
CA GLU A 265 16.99 13.48 1.07
C GLU A 265 17.85 14.61 0.49
N ASN A 266 18.52 14.33 -0.63
CA ASN A 266 19.35 15.29 -1.36
C ASN A 266 19.49 14.86 -2.83
N LEU A 267 18.72 15.51 -3.72
CA LEU A 267 18.68 15.15 -5.14
C LEU A 267 20.06 15.27 -5.80
N ALA A 268 20.84 16.31 -5.51
CA ALA A 268 22.16 16.50 -6.11
C ALA A 268 23.15 15.41 -5.67
N ALA A 269 23.12 15.01 -4.39
CA ALA A 269 23.92 13.92 -3.87
C ALA A 269 23.53 12.58 -4.52
N TYR A 270 22.21 12.33 -4.65
CA TYR A 270 21.68 11.15 -5.33
C TYR A 270 22.11 11.06 -6.80
N GLU A 271 22.00 12.17 -7.56
CA GLU A 271 22.43 12.21 -8.96
C GLU A 271 23.94 11.98 -9.11
N ASN A 272 24.75 12.52 -8.19
CA ASN A 272 26.17 12.25 -8.18
C ASN A 272 26.48 10.81 -7.84
N TRP A 273 25.78 10.24 -6.84
CA TRP A 273 25.96 8.85 -6.43
C TRP A 273 25.61 7.89 -7.59
N THR A 274 24.49 8.08 -8.27
CA THR A 274 24.07 7.24 -9.40
C THR A 274 25.05 7.29 -10.58
N LYS A 275 25.72 8.43 -10.80
CA LYS A 275 26.76 8.56 -11.83
C LYS A 275 28.05 7.81 -11.44
N THR A 276 28.46 7.93 -10.19
CA THR A 276 29.71 7.31 -9.70
C THR A 276 29.57 5.81 -9.44
N HIS A 277 28.35 5.31 -9.23
CA HIS A 277 27.99 3.90 -8.99
C HIS A 277 27.05 3.35 -10.07
N ALA A 278 27.25 3.79 -11.33
CA ALA A 278 26.32 3.52 -12.42
C ALA A 278 26.09 2.02 -12.68
N GLU A 279 27.10 1.18 -12.51
CA GLU A 279 26.98 -0.26 -12.68
C GLU A 279 26.12 -0.89 -11.57
N GLU A 280 26.39 -0.55 -10.31
CA GLU A 280 25.62 -1.03 -9.17
C GLU A 280 24.16 -0.62 -9.29
N TYR A 281 23.90 0.65 -9.64
CA TYR A 281 22.53 1.16 -9.80
C TYR A 281 21.79 0.48 -10.96
N LYS A 282 22.46 0.26 -12.10
CA LYS A 282 21.90 -0.46 -13.24
C LYS A 282 21.56 -1.92 -12.90
N ASN A 283 22.43 -2.59 -12.13
CA ASN A 283 22.19 -3.96 -11.68
C ASN A 283 20.96 -4.02 -10.78
N PHE A 284 20.81 -3.07 -9.86
CA PHE A 284 19.60 -2.93 -9.03
C PHE A 284 18.34 -2.65 -9.85
N GLU A 285 18.38 -1.73 -10.83
CA GLU A 285 17.23 -1.46 -11.69
C GLU A 285 16.80 -2.70 -12.49
N ASN A 286 17.75 -3.43 -13.06
CA ASN A 286 17.46 -4.66 -13.79
C ASN A 286 16.85 -5.73 -12.87
N PHE A 287 17.39 -5.88 -11.66
CA PHE A 287 16.84 -6.76 -10.65
C PHE A 287 15.40 -6.37 -10.29
N GLN A 288 15.12 -5.09 -10.08
CA GLN A 288 13.80 -4.59 -9.76
C GLN A 288 12.78 -4.83 -10.89
N LYS A 289 13.16 -4.58 -12.16
CA LYS A 289 12.34 -4.81 -13.34
C LYS A 289 12.03 -6.28 -13.61
N SER A 290 12.90 -7.19 -13.18
CA SER A 290 12.78 -8.64 -13.41
C SER A 290 11.85 -9.35 -12.42
N ARG A 291 11.28 -8.66 -11.44
CA ARG A 291 10.52 -9.26 -10.33
C ARG A 291 9.25 -8.49 -10.02
N VAL A 292 8.29 -9.24 -9.51
CA VAL A 292 7.10 -8.70 -8.83
C VAL A 292 7.24 -8.99 -7.35
N PHE A 293 7.30 -7.94 -6.53
CA PHE A 293 7.29 -8.10 -5.08
C PHE A 293 5.87 -8.37 -4.60
N LYS A 294 5.69 -9.45 -3.82
CA LYS A 294 4.42 -9.79 -3.18
C LYS A 294 4.70 -10.35 -1.80
N MET A 295 3.91 -9.95 -0.83
CA MET A 295 3.91 -10.56 0.50
C MET A 295 3.17 -11.90 0.45
N PRO A 296 3.69 -12.96 1.06
CA PRO A 296 3.01 -14.25 1.18
C PRO A 296 1.97 -14.22 2.30
N ALA A 297 1.01 -15.13 2.24
CA ALA A 297 0.12 -15.39 3.37
C ALA A 297 0.89 -15.89 4.60
N GLY A 298 0.34 -15.64 5.79
CA GLY A 298 0.92 -16.10 7.06
C GLY A 298 2.05 -15.24 7.64
N GLN A 299 2.39 -14.12 7.00
CA GLN A 299 3.38 -13.16 7.51
C GLN A 299 2.73 -11.84 7.97
N TYR A 300 1.62 -11.98 8.67
CA TYR A 300 0.91 -10.88 9.31
C TYR A 300 1.18 -10.90 10.81
N TYR A 301 1.84 -9.87 11.33
CA TYR A 301 2.31 -9.81 12.72
C TYR A 301 1.71 -8.66 13.54
N GLN A 302 0.81 -7.89 12.95
CA GLN A 302 0.12 -6.84 13.69
C GLN A 302 -0.90 -7.44 14.65
N VAL A 303 -0.88 -6.97 15.90
CA VAL A 303 -1.84 -7.32 16.96
C VAL A 303 -2.42 -6.02 17.52
N ARG A 304 -3.72 -5.87 17.49
CA ARG A 304 -4.45 -4.66 17.90
C ARG A 304 -5.30 -4.92 19.16
#